data_386e747f0e4a18c5a4e9703f853808a7
#
_entry.id   386e747f0e4a18c5a4e9703f853808a7
#
_cell.length_a   1.000
_cell.length_b   1.000
_cell.length_c   1.000
_cell.angle_alpha   90.00
_cell.angle_beta   90.00
_cell.angle_gamma   90.00
#
_symmetry.space_group_name_H-M   'P 1'
#
loop_
_entity.id
_entity.type
_entity.pdbx_description
1 polymer ?
#
loop_
_entity_poly.entity_id
_entity_poly.type
_entity_poly.pdbx_seq_one_letter_code
_entity_poly.pdbx_strand_id
1 'polypeptide(L)'
;AKYTELYISLDYPPNEKYRQGYERVREYLNKGIEGFARVEILEQKSNQGWHGNYDLLRKKVYETHKCYIYSEDDNIFSENFLEYMDRCLTEFEHDEEILAVTGYSYPIDWNIGNDNVVKIDAYFAAWGFGIWREKEEKMLKTINLENFERKMRSRNAMRKLYHAGRNQYCNFVKGMIE
;
A
#
# COMPACT_ATOMS: atom_id res chain seq x y z
N ALA A 1 -6.03 12.92 -12.79
CA ALA A 1 -5.60 11.54 -13.06
C ALA A 1 -5.21 11.27 -14.53
N LYS A 2 -5.38 12.24 -15.46
CA LYS A 2 -5.13 12.05 -16.92
C LYS A 2 -3.69 11.60 -17.30
N TYR A 3 -2.73 11.71 -16.40
CA TYR A 3 -1.35 11.23 -16.59
C TYR A 3 -1.05 9.98 -15.75
N THR A 4 -2.01 9.47 -15.00
CA THR A 4 -1.88 8.30 -14.14
C THR A 4 -2.45 7.07 -14.83
N GLU A 5 -1.74 5.96 -14.82
CA GLU A 5 -2.28 4.67 -15.20
C GLU A 5 -2.96 4.01 -14.00
N LEU A 6 -4.12 3.44 -14.22
CA LEU A 6 -4.91 2.75 -13.20
C LEU A 6 -4.88 1.24 -13.45
N TYR A 7 -4.45 0.49 -12.45
CA TYR A 7 -4.48 -0.96 -12.45
C TYR A 7 -5.47 -1.44 -11.39
N ILE A 8 -6.42 -2.27 -11.78
CA ILE A 8 -7.45 -2.80 -10.88
C ILE A 8 -7.33 -4.32 -10.89
N SER A 9 -7.25 -4.94 -9.73
CA SER A 9 -7.38 -6.38 -9.60
C SER A 9 -8.73 -6.73 -9.00
N LEU A 10 -9.52 -7.49 -9.73
CA LEU A 10 -10.81 -8.03 -9.29
C LEU A 10 -10.61 -9.49 -8.88
N ASP A 11 -10.61 -9.75 -7.57
CA ASP A 11 -10.47 -11.10 -7.06
C ASP A 11 -11.73 -11.92 -7.30
N TYR A 12 -11.54 -13.22 -7.53
CA TYR A 12 -12.66 -14.14 -7.73
C TYR A 12 -13.39 -14.39 -6.39
N PRO A 13 -14.73 -14.49 -6.36
CA PRO A 13 -15.46 -14.69 -5.12
C PRO A 13 -15.08 -16.01 -4.44
N PRO A 14 -14.86 -16.02 -3.11
CA PRO A 14 -14.46 -17.22 -2.38
C PRO A 14 -15.56 -18.27 -2.31
N ASN A 15 -16.83 -17.87 -2.49
CA ASN A 15 -17.98 -18.76 -2.52
C ASN A 15 -19.21 -18.07 -3.15
N GLU A 16 -20.28 -18.83 -3.38
CA GLU A 16 -21.51 -18.37 -4.04
C GLU A 16 -22.21 -17.18 -3.35
N LYS A 17 -22.03 -17.00 -2.05
CA LYS A 17 -22.60 -15.86 -1.31
C LYS A 17 -22.15 -14.52 -1.89
N TYR A 18 -20.94 -14.44 -2.40
CA TYR A 18 -20.35 -13.21 -2.92
C TYR A 18 -20.49 -13.06 -4.45
N ARG A 19 -21.00 -14.08 -5.14
CA ARG A 19 -21.11 -14.11 -6.60
C ARG A 19 -21.88 -12.90 -7.16
N GLN A 20 -23.04 -12.60 -6.59
CA GLN A 20 -23.89 -11.50 -7.07
C GLN A 20 -23.17 -10.14 -6.92
N GLY A 21 -22.43 -9.93 -5.83
CA GLY A 21 -21.64 -8.73 -5.63
C GLY A 21 -20.50 -8.61 -6.66
N TYR A 22 -19.79 -9.71 -6.86
CA TYR A 22 -18.73 -9.81 -7.86
C TYR A 22 -19.23 -9.46 -9.28
N GLU A 23 -20.33 -10.04 -9.73
CA GLU A 23 -20.88 -9.77 -11.07
C GLU A 23 -21.28 -8.28 -11.23
N ARG A 24 -21.84 -7.66 -10.19
CA ARG A 24 -22.15 -6.22 -10.22
C ARG A 24 -20.91 -5.34 -10.35
N VAL A 25 -19.84 -5.67 -9.61
CA VAL A 25 -18.56 -4.95 -9.72
C VAL A 25 -17.97 -5.15 -11.11
N ARG A 26 -17.98 -6.37 -11.61
CA ARG A 26 -17.51 -6.71 -12.96
C ARG A 26 -18.27 -5.96 -14.05
N GLU A 27 -19.59 -5.91 -13.96
CA GLU A 27 -20.44 -5.13 -14.88
C GLU A 27 -20.11 -3.63 -14.81
N TYR A 28 -19.85 -3.10 -13.63
CA TYR A 28 -19.44 -1.70 -13.45
C TYR A 28 -18.09 -1.44 -14.13
N LEU A 29 -17.10 -2.28 -13.91
CA LEU A 29 -15.77 -2.17 -14.51
C LEU A 29 -15.80 -2.27 -16.03
N ASN A 30 -16.68 -3.13 -16.57
CA ASN A 30 -16.86 -3.31 -18.02
C ASN A 30 -17.48 -2.09 -18.72
N LYS A 31 -18.12 -1.17 -18.00
CA LYS A 31 -18.59 0.12 -18.56
C LYS A 31 -17.45 1.08 -18.89
N GLY A 32 -16.25 0.77 -18.43
CA GLY A 32 -15.08 1.62 -18.56
C GLY A 32 -14.94 2.64 -17.42
N ILE A 33 -13.71 2.98 -17.12
CA ILE A 33 -13.35 4.01 -16.12
C ILE A 33 -12.62 5.11 -16.89
N GLU A 34 -13.12 6.33 -16.79
CA GLU A 34 -12.57 7.49 -17.49
C GLU A 34 -11.67 8.33 -16.56
N GLY A 35 -10.92 9.24 -17.16
CA GLY A 35 -10.09 10.21 -16.44
C GLY A 35 -8.66 9.78 -16.16
N PHE A 36 -8.27 8.56 -16.52
CA PHE A 36 -6.91 8.03 -16.43
C PHE A 36 -6.25 7.94 -17.81
N ALA A 37 -4.92 7.94 -17.83
CA ALA A 37 -4.15 7.78 -19.07
C ALA A 37 -4.38 6.38 -19.69
N ARG A 38 -4.48 5.37 -18.82
CA ARG A 38 -4.76 3.98 -19.17
C ARG A 38 -5.45 3.32 -17.97
N VAL A 39 -6.33 2.37 -18.28
CA VAL A 39 -6.95 1.50 -17.26
C VAL A 39 -6.69 0.05 -17.67
N GLU A 40 -6.13 -0.72 -16.75
CA GLU A 40 -5.93 -2.17 -16.91
C GLU A 40 -6.63 -2.92 -15.78
N ILE A 41 -7.52 -3.85 -16.15
CA ILE A 41 -8.29 -4.66 -15.20
C ILE A 41 -7.78 -6.09 -15.26
N LEU A 42 -7.36 -6.63 -14.12
CA LEU A 42 -6.91 -8.00 -13.94
C LEU A 42 -8.03 -8.79 -13.24
N GLU A 43 -8.82 -9.53 -14.00
CA GLU A 43 -9.82 -10.45 -13.45
C GLU A 43 -9.17 -11.78 -13.05
N GLN A 44 -9.28 -12.15 -11.78
CA GLN A 44 -8.75 -13.41 -11.28
C GLN A 44 -9.72 -14.57 -11.60
N LYS A 45 -9.15 -15.72 -11.98
CA LYS A 45 -9.94 -16.93 -12.32
C LYS A 45 -10.29 -17.78 -11.08
N SER A 46 -9.62 -17.53 -9.97
CA SER A 46 -9.85 -18.18 -8.68
C SER A 46 -9.56 -17.18 -7.56
N ASN A 47 -10.16 -17.39 -6.39
CA ASN A 47 -9.92 -16.53 -5.25
C ASN A 47 -8.45 -16.62 -4.81
N GLN A 48 -7.78 -15.48 -4.82
CA GLN A 48 -6.38 -15.33 -4.42
C GLN A 48 -6.26 -14.87 -2.97
N GLY A 49 -7.35 -14.37 -2.42
CA GLY A 49 -7.36 -13.65 -1.16
C GLY A 49 -6.63 -12.31 -1.24
N TRP A 50 -6.70 -11.54 -0.18
CA TRP A 50 -6.14 -10.18 -0.16
C TRP A 50 -4.64 -10.15 -0.52
N HIS A 51 -3.82 -10.97 0.15
CA HIS A 51 -2.37 -11.00 -0.09
C HIS A 51 -1.99 -11.43 -1.52
N GLY A 52 -2.60 -12.52 -2.00
CA GLY A 52 -2.33 -13.03 -3.35
C GLY A 52 -2.75 -12.03 -4.43
N ASN A 53 -3.91 -11.42 -4.25
CA ASN A 53 -4.44 -10.41 -5.18
C ASN A 53 -3.55 -9.15 -5.22
N TYR A 54 -3.13 -8.65 -4.05
CA TYR A 54 -2.16 -7.55 -3.94
C TYR A 54 -0.83 -7.87 -4.62
N ASP A 55 -0.26 -9.05 -4.38
CA ASP A 55 1.02 -9.48 -4.96
C ASP A 55 0.96 -9.59 -6.49
N LEU A 56 -0.16 -10.08 -7.04
CA LEU A 56 -0.37 -10.15 -8.49
C LEU A 56 -0.41 -8.75 -9.10
N LEU A 57 -1.17 -7.85 -8.49
CA LEU A 57 -1.29 -6.46 -8.94
C LEU A 57 0.06 -5.73 -8.87
N ARG A 58 0.77 -5.84 -7.75
CA ARG A 58 2.10 -5.26 -7.55
C ARG A 58 3.11 -5.73 -8.60
N LYS A 59 3.19 -7.06 -8.84
CA LYS A 59 4.07 -7.63 -9.87
C LYS A 59 3.75 -7.08 -11.24
N LYS A 60 2.46 -6.95 -11.56
CA LYS A 60 2.01 -6.42 -12.83
C LYS A 60 2.42 -4.97 -13.04
N VAL A 61 2.24 -4.13 -12.05
CA VAL A 61 2.65 -2.71 -12.10
C VAL A 61 4.16 -2.59 -12.27
N TYR A 62 4.94 -3.40 -11.57
CA TYR A 62 6.40 -3.39 -11.68
C TYR A 62 6.99 -3.92 -12.99
N GLU A 63 6.17 -4.46 -13.91
CA GLU A 63 6.64 -4.75 -15.26
C GLU A 63 7.07 -3.49 -16.03
N THR A 64 6.42 -2.36 -15.73
CA THR A 64 6.59 -1.11 -16.48
C THR A 64 6.88 0.12 -15.62
N HIS A 65 6.63 0.06 -14.30
CA HIS A 65 6.77 1.20 -13.40
C HIS A 65 7.80 0.93 -12.30
N LYS A 66 8.46 1.98 -11.83
CA LYS A 66 9.41 1.93 -10.72
C LYS A 66 8.81 2.27 -9.35
N CYS A 67 7.61 2.82 -9.34
CA CYS A 67 6.83 3.13 -8.13
C CYS A 67 5.35 2.98 -8.42
N TYR A 68 4.54 2.85 -7.38
CA TYR A 68 3.08 2.86 -7.49
C TYR A 68 2.45 3.53 -6.27
N ILE A 69 1.20 3.92 -6.45
CA ILE A 69 0.29 4.31 -5.38
C ILE A 69 -0.72 3.18 -5.22
N TYR A 70 -0.83 2.64 -4.01
CA TYR A 70 -1.80 1.60 -3.67
C TYR A 70 -2.97 2.18 -2.91
N SER A 71 -4.15 1.67 -3.21
CA SER A 71 -5.37 1.92 -2.46
C SER A 71 -6.29 0.71 -2.45
N GLU A 72 -7.07 0.58 -1.41
CA GLU A 72 -8.22 -0.32 -1.35
C GLU A 72 -9.47 0.38 -1.89
N ASP A 73 -10.51 -0.38 -2.22
CA ASP A 73 -11.73 0.08 -2.88
C ASP A 73 -12.68 0.87 -1.95
N ASP A 74 -12.45 0.81 -0.65
CA ASP A 74 -13.24 1.51 0.38
C ASP A 74 -12.64 2.86 0.83
N ASN A 75 -11.56 3.31 0.20
CA ASN A 75 -10.95 4.60 0.51
C ASN A 75 -11.60 5.75 -0.29
N ILE A 76 -11.78 6.88 0.38
CA ILE A 76 -12.19 8.16 -0.22
C ILE A 76 -11.03 9.14 -0.12
N PHE A 77 -10.63 9.71 -1.24
CA PHE A 77 -9.49 10.61 -1.34
C PHE A 77 -9.91 12.07 -1.52
N SER A 78 -9.05 12.97 -1.04
CA SER A 78 -9.12 14.38 -1.38
C SER A 78 -8.79 14.61 -2.87
N GLU A 79 -9.26 15.71 -3.42
CA GLU A 79 -9.04 16.04 -4.85
C GLU A 79 -7.55 16.17 -5.21
N ASN A 80 -6.71 16.57 -4.28
CA ASN A 80 -5.27 16.74 -4.46
C ASN A 80 -4.44 15.50 -4.10
N PHE A 81 -5.07 14.36 -3.75
CA PHE A 81 -4.36 13.15 -3.31
C PHE A 81 -3.29 12.70 -4.31
N LEU A 82 -3.66 12.53 -5.59
CA LEU A 82 -2.71 12.08 -6.60
C LEU A 82 -1.57 13.07 -6.84
N GLU A 83 -1.85 14.38 -6.79
CA GLU A 83 -0.82 15.40 -6.92
C GLU A 83 0.15 15.38 -5.74
N TYR A 84 -0.36 15.24 -4.53
CA TYR A 84 0.46 15.08 -3.32
C TYR A 84 1.36 13.85 -3.42
N MET A 85 0.79 12.69 -3.78
CA MET A 85 1.54 11.44 -3.89
C MET A 85 2.63 11.52 -4.96
N ASP A 86 2.32 12.06 -6.13
CA ASP A 86 3.26 12.21 -7.24
C ASP A 86 4.45 13.11 -6.86
N ARG A 87 4.16 14.26 -6.22
CA ARG A 87 5.20 15.17 -5.70
C ARG A 87 6.09 14.49 -4.67
N CYS A 88 5.50 13.81 -3.69
CA CYS A 88 6.29 13.14 -2.66
C CYS A 88 7.10 11.96 -3.23
N LEU A 89 6.53 11.18 -4.14
CA LEU A 89 7.25 10.10 -4.80
C LEU A 89 8.41 10.61 -5.67
N THR A 90 8.29 11.79 -6.22
CA THR A 90 9.37 12.45 -6.99
C THR A 90 10.44 13.03 -6.05
N GLU A 91 10.04 13.77 -5.04
CA GLU A 91 10.95 14.46 -4.12
C GLU A 91 11.80 13.50 -3.30
N PHE A 92 11.17 12.44 -2.78
CA PHE A 92 11.81 11.50 -1.85
C PHE A 92 12.34 10.21 -2.52
N GLU A 93 12.38 10.13 -3.84
CA GLU A 93 12.86 8.95 -4.57
C GLU A 93 14.25 8.49 -4.07
N HIS A 94 15.16 9.45 -3.93
CA HIS A 94 16.57 9.18 -3.57
C HIS A 94 16.86 9.33 -2.07
N ASP A 95 15.88 9.62 -1.25
CA ASP A 95 16.05 9.69 0.21
C ASP A 95 15.99 8.28 0.81
N GLU A 96 17.14 7.76 1.21
CA GLU A 96 17.29 6.41 1.80
C GLU A 96 16.58 6.27 3.17
N GLU A 97 16.24 7.36 3.83
CA GLU A 97 15.54 7.33 5.10
C GLU A 97 14.01 7.23 4.94
N ILE A 98 13.48 7.52 3.75
CA ILE A 98 12.05 7.45 3.44
C ILE A 98 11.75 6.14 2.71
N LEU A 99 11.03 5.25 3.37
CA LEU A 99 10.59 3.97 2.79
C LEU A 99 9.41 4.13 1.84
N ALA A 100 8.39 4.86 2.27
CA ALA A 100 7.13 5.04 1.55
C ALA A 100 6.49 6.37 1.92
N VAL A 101 5.52 6.79 1.11
CA VAL A 101 4.68 7.97 1.35
C VAL A 101 3.28 7.49 1.67
N THR A 102 2.60 8.09 2.64
CA THR A 102 1.20 7.80 2.94
C THR A 102 0.34 9.07 2.80
N GLY A 103 -0.83 8.90 2.20
CA GLY A 103 -1.81 9.99 2.07
C GLY A 103 -2.74 10.13 3.27
N TYR A 104 -2.70 9.18 4.20
CA TYR A 104 -3.51 9.26 5.42
C TYR A 104 -2.78 10.04 6.51
N SER A 105 -3.50 10.98 7.11
CA SER A 105 -3.04 11.70 8.29
C SER A 105 -3.99 11.47 9.46
N TYR A 106 -3.44 11.17 10.63
CA TYR A 106 -4.23 11.14 11.86
C TYR A 106 -4.83 12.53 12.15
N PRO A 107 -6.08 12.58 12.66
CA PRO A 107 -6.73 13.82 13.01
C PRO A 107 -6.16 14.40 14.33
N ILE A 108 -4.86 14.69 14.33
CA ILE A 108 -4.14 15.31 15.43
C ILE A 108 -3.43 16.57 14.93
N ASP A 109 -3.17 17.51 15.83
CA ASP A 109 -2.33 18.65 15.49
C ASP A 109 -0.86 18.22 15.45
N TRP A 110 -0.28 18.19 14.26
CA TRP A 110 1.11 17.83 14.03
C TRP A 110 2.08 18.97 14.33
N ASN A 111 1.56 20.19 14.58
CA ASN A 111 2.34 21.40 14.87
C ASN A 111 3.48 21.66 13.86
N ILE A 112 3.20 21.41 12.59
CA ILE A 112 4.18 21.47 11.48
C ILE A 112 4.35 22.87 10.85
N GLY A 113 3.67 23.87 11.40
CA GLY A 113 3.73 25.22 10.84
C GLY A 113 3.17 25.28 9.41
N ASN A 114 4.01 25.64 8.46
CA ASN A 114 3.66 25.72 7.03
C ASN A 114 4.05 24.46 6.22
N ASP A 115 4.60 23.45 6.87
CA ASP A 115 4.99 22.22 6.20
C ASP A 115 3.76 21.36 5.85
N ASN A 116 3.85 20.61 4.76
CA ASN A 116 2.76 19.75 4.26
C ASN A 116 3.05 18.26 4.44
N VAL A 117 4.22 17.91 4.96
CA VAL A 117 4.68 16.54 5.11
C VAL A 117 5.30 16.34 6.48
N VAL A 118 4.98 15.20 7.11
CA VAL A 118 5.54 14.79 8.40
C VAL A 118 6.29 13.49 8.22
N LYS A 119 7.55 13.44 8.66
CA LYS A 119 8.31 12.20 8.74
C LYS A 119 7.91 11.42 9.98
N ILE A 120 7.51 10.16 9.81
CA ILE A 120 7.10 9.26 10.88
C ILE A 120 8.00 8.02 10.90
N ASP A 121 8.69 7.78 11.99
CA ASP A 121 9.66 6.68 12.10
C ASP A 121 9.04 5.34 12.49
N ALA A 122 7.86 5.32 13.06
CA ALA A 122 7.34 4.16 13.79
C ALA A 122 5.98 3.68 13.32
N TYR A 123 5.37 4.33 12.36
CA TYR A 123 4.02 4.02 11.93
C TYR A 123 3.86 4.15 10.42
N PHE A 124 3.12 3.21 9.84
CA PHE A 124 2.76 3.20 8.43
C PHE A 124 1.24 3.04 8.29
N ALA A 125 0.61 3.94 7.55
CA ALA A 125 -0.81 3.83 7.21
C ALA A 125 -0.95 3.27 5.80
N ALA A 126 -1.58 2.11 5.67
CA ALA A 126 -1.79 1.43 4.40
C ALA A 126 -2.94 2.03 3.56
N TRP A 127 -3.67 2.99 4.09
CA TRP A 127 -4.81 3.63 3.44
C TRP A 127 -4.35 4.73 2.47
N GLY A 128 -4.04 4.31 1.24
CA GLY A 128 -3.49 5.18 0.23
C GLY A 128 -2.00 5.50 0.47
N PHE A 129 -1.13 4.62 0.00
CA PHE A 129 0.33 4.82 0.11
C PHE A 129 1.02 4.70 -1.24
N GLY A 130 2.19 5.32 -1.35
CA GLY A 130 3.09 5.18 -2.49
C GLY A 130 4.43 4.62 -2.06
N ILE A 131 5.02 3.76 -2.88
CA ILE A 131 6.29 3.12 -2.61
C ILE A 131 7.09 2.89 -3.90
N TRP A 132 8.41 2.91 -3.77
CA TRP A 132 9.33 2.60 -4.87
C TRP A 132 9.71 1.13 -4.86
N ARG A 133 9.80 0.54 -6.04
CA ARG A 133 10.17 -0.86 -6.25
C ARG A 133 11.45 -1.24 -5.51
N GLU A 134 12.52 -0.46 -5.66
CA GLU A 134 13.81 -0.76 -5.06
C GLU A 134 13.74 -0.78 -3.52
N LYS A 135 13.04 0.20 -2.94
CA LYS A 135 12.86 0.30 -1.49
C LYS A 135 11.99 -0.83 -0.95
N GLU A 136 10.92 -1.18 -1.65
CA GLU A 136 10.04 -2.29 -1.26
C GLU A 136 10.78 -3.63 -1.37
N GLU A 137 11.48 -3.90 -2.45
CA GLU A 137 12.27 -5.13 -2.61
C GLU A 137 13.37 -5.25 -1.53
N LYS A 138 14.01 -4.14 -1.18
CA LYS A 138 14.98 -4.09 -0.07
C LYS A 138 14.31 -4.40 1.27
N MET A 139 13.13 -3.84 1.53
CA MET A 139 12.34 -4.12 2.73
C MET A 139 11.94 -5.61 2.78
N LEU A 140 11.35 -6.15 1.71
CA LEU A 140 10.87 -7.53 1.65
C LEU A 140 11.99 -8.55 1.90
N LYS A 141 13.21 -8.30 1.42
CA LYS A 141 14.39 -9.15 1.72
C LYS A 141 14.73 -9.20 3.21
N THR A 142 14.32 -8.20 3.99
CA THR A 142 14.56 -8.16 5.45
C THR A 142 13.44 -8.80 6.26
N ILE A 143 12.26 -9.02 5.65
CA ILE A 143 11.11 -9.65 6.31
C ILE A 143 11.28 -11.18 6.25
N ASN A 144 11.89 -11.73 7.31
CA ASN A 144 12.05 -13.16 7.50
C ASN A 144 12.14 -13.49 8.99
N LEU A 145 11.92 -14.77 9.34
CA LEU A 145 11.86 -15.22 10.73
C LEU A 145 13.14 -14.92 11.50
N GLU A 146 14.31 -15.13 10.91
CA GLU A 146 15.60 -14.88 11.56
C GLU A 146 15.78 -13.40 11.94
N ASN A 147 15.49 -12.50 11.00
CA ASN A 147 15.55 -11.07 11.25
C ASN A 147 14.52 -10.62 12.29
N PHE A 148 13.32 -11.18 12.23
CA PHE A 148 12.26 -10.92 13.20
C PHE A 148 12.73 -11.32 14.61
N GLU A 149 13.18 -12.58 14.82
CA GLU A 149 13.66 -13.05 16.11
C GLU A 149 14.84 -12.24 16.64
N ARG A 150 15.79 -11.91 15.77
CA ARG A 150 16.94 -11.06 16.14
C ARG A 150 16.48 -9.69 16.63
N LYS A 151 15.52 -9.06 15.93
CA LYS A 151 14.96 -7.77 16.34
C LYS A 151 14.18 -7.85 17.64
N MET A 152 13.42 -8.94 17.86
CA MET A 152 12.68 -9.17 19.11
C MET A 152 13.60 -9.33 20.33
N ARG A 153 14.84 -9.81 20.14
CA ARG A 153 15.86 -9.87 21.22
C ARG A 153 16.53 -8.53 21.48
N SER A 154 16.40 -7.55 20.61
CA SER A 154 17.01 -6.23 20.74
C SER A 154 16.21 -5.32 21.67
N ARG A 155 16.80 -4.89 22.79
CA ARG A 155 16.16 -3.92 23.72
C ARG A 155 15.73 -2.63 23.02
N ASN A 156 16.52 -2.14 22.06
CA ASN A 156 16.24 -0.92 21.33
C ASN A 156 15.04 -1.10 20.37
N ALA A 157 14.99 -2.23 19.65
CA ALA A 157 13.86 -2.55 18.79
C ALA A 157 12.58 -2.74 19.62
N MET A 158 12.67 -3.44 20.76
CA MET A 158 11.53 -3.64 21.65
C MET A 158 11.00 -2.33 22.25
N ARG A 159 11.91 -1.39 22.59
CA ARG A 159 11.50 -0.06 23.07
C ARG A 159 10.76 0.73 21.98
N LYS A 160 11.26 0.73 20.75
CA LYS A 160 10.57 1.35 19.60
C LYS A 160 9.20 0.73 19.35
N LEU A 161 9.11 -0.60 19.35
CA LEU A 161 7.85 -1.34 19.19
C LEU A 161 6.85 -1.07 20.34
N TYR A 162 7.31 -0.90 21.55
CA TYR A 162 6.45 -0.56 22.69
C TYR A 162 5.79 0.81 22.51
N HIS A 163 6.53 1.80 22.04
CA HIS A 163 6.00 3.13 21.75
C HIS A 163 5.08 3.14 20.52
N ALA A 164 5.25 2.20 19.58
CA ALA A 164 4.44 2.07 18.37
C ALA A 164 3.22 1.13 18.49
N GLY A 165 2.84 0.70 19.70
CA GLY A 165 1.71 -0.23 19.89
C GLY A 165 2.11 -1.70 19.68
N ARG A 166 3.03 -2.19 20.49
CA ARG A 166 3.72 -3.49 20.45
C ARG A 166 2.92 -4.68 19.91
N ASN A 167 1.67 -4.86 20.38
CA ASN A 167 0.91 -6.08 20.09
C ASN A 167 0.43 -6.14 18.63
N GLN A 168 0.01 -5.01 18.08
CA GLN A 168 -0.45 -4.94 16.69
C GLN A 168 0.70 -5.15 15.70
N TYR A 169 1.86 -4.55 15.98
CA TYR A 169 3.04 -4.67 15.12
C TYR A 169 3.62 -6.09 15.11
N CYS A 170 3.71 -6.73 16.27
CA CYS A 170 4.21 -8.11 16.36
C CYS A 170 3.30 -9.11 15.64
N ASN A 171 1.97 -8.94 15.76
CA ASN A 171 1.01 -9.80 15.08
C ASN A 171 1.04 -9.58 13.57
N PHE A 172 1.16 -8.33 13.12
CA PHE A 172 1.28 -8.00 11.70
C PHE A 172 2.54 -8.61 11.07
N VAL A 173 3.71 -8.40 11.68
CA VAL A 173 4.97 -8.95 11.16
C VAL A 173 4.96 -10.48 11.20
N LYS A 174 4.41 -11.08 12.25
CA LYS A 174 4.28 -12.54 12.35
C LYS A 174 3.41 -13.10 11.23
N GLY A 175 2.25 -12.50 10.97
CA GLY A 175 1.36 -12.92 9.87
C GLY A 175 1.93 -12.71 8.46
N MET A 176 2.99 -11.89 8.29
CA MET A 176 3.71 -11.75 7.03
C MET A 176 4.80 -12.82 6.82
N ILE A 177 5.20 -13.52 7.88
CA ILE A 177 6.28 -14.52 7.87
C ILE A 177 5.72 -15.94 7.79
N GLU A 178 4.53 -16.16 8.34
CA GLU A 178 3.76 -17.42 8.25
C GLU A 178 3.08 -17.55 6.87
#